data_3eab827d11989da41cd39229bd4b3d5d
#
_entry.id   3eab827d11989da41cd39229bd4b3d5d
#
_cell.length_a   1.000
_cell.length_b   1.000
_cell.length_c   1.000
_cell.angle_alpha   90.00
_cell.angle_beta   90.00
_cell.angle_gamma   90.00
#
_symmetry.space_group_name_H-M   'P 1'
#
loop_
_entity.id
_entity.type
_entity.pdbx_description
1 polymer ?
#
loop_
_entity_poly.entity_id
_entity_poly.type
_entity_poly.pdbx_seq_one_letter_code
_entity_poly.pdbx_strand_id
1 'polypeptide(L)'
;MYLCSDVHIEFGPLEVHNNDNADVLILSGDIVVASVFKNYYPVGIIEPTIKAQNFLNFFHQCSTKFKDVIYVMGNHEHYDGDFATSASILKSVLKQYPNIHLLDKETKTIGDVTFVGGTLWTDMNKEDPVTLYQIGRMMNDFRIVKNGNRKLTRKVPIYKRDENGNPVFDDNNQYVVERQEFKEYDAAFSPEDALEDHKLMLKFIDEATKDHTKKYIVVGHHAPSKASTKPRYQNDTIMNGGYSSDLSEFILDRPQIKMWTHGHTHDVFDYMIGSTRIVCNPRGYIGYEGRANDFDFLLLEV
;
A
#
# COMPACT_ATOMS: atom_id res chain seq x y z
N MET A 1 -9.61 -18.65 -8.34
CA MET A 1 -9.41 -17.20 -8.26
C MET A 1 -8.07 -16.84 -8.87
N TYR A 2 -7.89 -15.58 -9.34
CA TYR A 2 -6.61 -15.07 -9.80
C TYR A 2 -5.95 -14.18 -8.73
N LEU A 3 -4.62 -14.16 -8.72
CA LEU A 3 -3.79 -13.31 -7.85
C LEU A 3 -2.81 -12.49 -8.68
N CYS A 4 -2.68 -11.20 -8.35
CA CYS A 4 -1.54 -10.37 -8.70
C CYS A 4 -1.26 -9.33 -7.60
N SER A 5 -0.04 -8.81 -7.59
CA SER A 5 0.42 -7.70 -6.77
C SER A 5 1.42 -6.85 -7.54
N ASP A 6 1.79 -5.69 -6.98
CA ASP A 6 2.88 -4.85 -7.49
C ASP A 6 2.74 -4.60 -9.01
N VAL A 7 1.50 -4.28 -9.43
CA VAL A 7 1.16 -4.06 -10.84
C VAL A 7 1.73 -2.75 -11.33
N HIS A 8 1.79 -1.74 -10.46
CA HIS A 8 2.43 -0.44 -10.71
C HIS A 8 2.02 0.18 -12.05
N ILE A 9 0.71 0.41 -12.22
CA ILE A 9 0.15 1.01 -13.45
C ILE A 9 0.75 2.40 -13.72
N GLU A 10 1.32 3.06 -12.72
CA GLU A 10 2.04 4.33 -12.87
C GLU A 10 3.28 4.24 -13.76
N PHE A 11 3.87 3.05 -13.93
CA PHE A 11 5.00 2.80 -14.83
C PHE A 11 4.57 2.28 -16.20
N GLY A 12 3.36 1.75 -16.33
CA GLY A 12 2.82 1.30 -17.61
C GLY A 12 1.59 0.42 -17.46
N PRO A 13 0.67 0.48 -18.43
CA PRO A 13 -0.58 -0.25 -18.39
C PRO A 13 -0.36 -1.78 -18.32
N LEU A 14 -1.38 -2.46 -17.82
CA LEU A 14 -1.49 -3.91 -17.87
C LEU A 14 -2.84 -4.27 -18.49
N GLU A 15 -2.83 -5.17 -19.45
CA GLU A 15 -4.05 -5.76 -19.96
C GLU A 15 -4.49 -6.90 -19.04
N VAL A 16 -5.74 -6.84 -18.59
CA VAL A 16 -6.32 -7.85 -17.72
C VAL A 16 -6.96 -8.93 -18.58
N HIS A 17 -6.72 -10.20 -18.26
CA HIS A 17 -7.42 -11.34 -18.90
C HIS A 17 -7.99 -12.27 -17.83
N ASN A 18 -8.95 -13.11 -18.23
CA ASN A 18 -9.56 -14.14 -17.38
C ASN A 18 -9.89 -15.37 -18.24
N ASN A 19 -8.86 -16.07 -18.67
CA ASN A 19 -8.97 -17.20 -19.60
C ASN A 19 -9.57 -18.43 -18.94
N ASP A 20 -9.45 -18.58 -17.61
CA ASP A 20 -9.93 -19.72 -16.85
C ASP A 20 -11.33 -19.48 -16.23
N ASN A 21 -11.98 -18.36 -16.56
CA ASN A 21 -13.26 -17.97 -16.00
C ASN A 21 -13.27 -17.95 -14.46
N ALA A 22 -12.19 -17.47 -13.86
CA ALA A 22 -12.10 -17.29 -12.42
C ALA A 22 -13.11 -16.27 -11.93
N ASP A 23 -13.83 -16.58 -10.84
CA ASP A 23 -14.85 -15.66 -10.30
C ASP A 23 -14.24 -14.47 -9.56
N VAL A 24 -13.09 -14.67 -8.90
CA VAL A 24 -12.46 -13.67 -8.02
C VAL A 24 -11.06 -13.30 -8.51
N LEU A 25 -10.75 -12.00 -8.49
CA LEU A 25 -9.39 -11.48 -8.63
C LEU A 25 -8.93 -10.90 -7.28
N ILE A 26 -7.72 -11.25 -6.85
CA ILE A 26 -7.05 -10.68 -5.68
C ILE A 26 -5.95 -9.73 -6.17
N LEU A 27 -6.00 -8.48 -5.69
CA LEU A 27 -5.02 -7.42 -5.91
C LEU A 27 -4.33 -7.13 -4.57
N SER A 28 -3.12 -7.70 -4.37
CA SER A 28 -2.38 -7.62 -3.10
C SER A 28 -1.46 -6.39 -3.01
N GLY A 29 -1.99 -5.21 -3.35
CA GLY A 29 -1.34 -3.91 -3.17
C GLY A 29 -0.40 -3.49 -4.30
N ASP A 30 0.00 -2.21 -4.27
CA ASP A 30 0.85 -1.53 -5.25
C ASP A 30 0.29 -1.61 -6.67
N ILE A 31 -0.96 -1.25 -6.80
CA ILE A 31 -1.70 -1.24 -8.08
C ILE A 31 -1.66 0.14 -8.72
N VAL A 32 -1.96 1.17 -7.94
CA VAL A 32 -2.09 2.57 -8.39
C VAL A 32 -1.57 3.53 -7.31
N VAL A 33 -1.48 4.83 -7.66
CA VAL A 33 -1.14 5.92 -6.72
C VAL A 33 -2.39 6.77 -6.49
N ALA A 34 -2.91 6.77 -5.25
CA ALA A 34 -4.19 7.43 -4.92
C ALA A 34 -4.16 8.96 -5.12
N SER A 35 -3.00 9.61 -4.89
CA SER A 35 -2.85 11.06 -5.03
C SER A 35 -3.18 11.58 -6.43
N VAL A 36 -3.08 10.73 -7.46
CA VAL A 36 -3.45 11.06 -8.85
C VAL A 36 -4.93 11.46 -8.95
N PHE A 37 -5.78 10.94 -8.08
CA PHE A 37 -7.21 11.23 -8.06
C PHE A 37 -7.62 12.38 -7.14
N LYS A 38 -6.70 12.97 -6.37
CA LYS A 38 -7.00 13.99 -5.35
C LYS A 38 -7.77 15.20 -5.90
N ASN A 39 -7.46 15.63 -7.13
CA ASN A 39 -8.12 16.76 -7.78
C ASN A 39 -9.22 16.34 -8.76
N TYR A 40 -9.37 15.04 -8.99
CA TYR A 40 -10.35 14.48 -9.91
C TYR A 40 -11.68 14.13 -9.23
N TYR A 41 -11.63 13.73 -7.94
CA TYR A 41 -12.81 13.34 -7.16
C TYR A 41 -12.93 14.22 -5.90
N PRO A 42 -14.08 14.82 -5.61
CA PRO A 42 -15.43 14.62 -6.17
C PRO A 42 -15.87 15.69 -7.20
N VAL A 43 -14.98 16.49 -7.75
CA VAL A 43 -15.35 17.77 -8.42
C VAL A 43 -15.84 17.58 -9.87
N GLY A 44 -15.63 16.45 -10.50
CA GLY A 44 -16.24 16.07 -11.81
C GLY A 44 -16.04 17.03 -13.00
N ILE A 45 -15.15 18.01 -12.89
CA ILE A 45 -15.01 19.13 -13.86
C ILE A 45 -13.66 19.07 -14.61
N ILE A 46 -12.70 18.27 -14.12
CA ILE A 46 -11.37 18.20 -14.73
C ILE A 46 -11.25 16.89 -15.50
N GLU A 47 -10.85 16.96 -16.77
CA GLU A 47 -10.52 15.77 -17.54
C GLU A 47 -9.41 14.99 -16.84
N PRO A 48 -9.53 13.65 -16.71
CA PRO A 48 -8.52 12.84 -16.06
C PRO A 48 -7.19 12.92 -16.80
N THR A 49 -6.10 13.00 -16.05
CA THR A 49 -4.75 12.87 -16.63
C THR A 49 -4.61 11.50 -17.31
N ILE A 50 -3.66 11.36 -18.25
CA ILE A 50 -3.36 10.06 -18.89
C ILE A 50 -3.11 8.97 -17.82
N LYS A 51 -2.39 9.31 -16.74
CA LYS A 51 -2.15 8.38 -15.62
C LYS A 51 -3.46 7.96 -14.95
N ALA A 52 -4.36 8.90 -14.66
CA ALA A 52 -5.66 8.60 -14.07
C ALA A 52 -6.52 7.74 -15.03
N GLN A 53 -6.49 8.01 -16.34
CA GLN A 53 -7.19 7.20 -17.35
C GLN A 53 -6.68 5.76 -17.36
N ASN A 54 -5.35 5.54 -17.31
CA ASN A 54 -4.78 4.20 -17.24
C ASN A 54 -5.24 3.44 -15.99
N PHE A 55 -5.29 4.11 -14.82
CA PHE A 55 -5.78 3.52 -13.58
C PHE A 55 -7.26 3.14 -13.69
N LEU A 56 -8.10 4.05 -14.19
CA LEU A 56 -9.53 3.79 -14.39
C LEU A 56 -9.77 2.66 -15.41
N ASN A 57 -9.00 2.62 -16.50
CA ASN A 57 -9.07 1.55 -17.48
C ASN A 57 -8.72 0.18 -16.88
N PHE A 58 -7.68 0.11 -16.04
CA PHE A 58 -7.35 -1.12 -15.33
C PHE A 58 -8.49 -1.59 -14.41
N PHE A 59 -9.05 -0.72 -13.58
CA PHE A 59 -10.18 -1.05 -12.72
C PHE A 59 -11.42 -1.45 -13.52
N HIS A 60 -11.68 -0.78 -14.66
CA HIS A 60 -12.78 -1.15 -15.55
C HIS A 60 -12.60 -2.57 -16.09
N GLN A 61 -11.40 -2.93 -16.56
CA GLN A 61 -11.10 -4.29 -17.02
C GLN A 61 -11.26 -5.32 -15.89
N CYS A 62 -10.75 -5.05 -14.69
CA CYS A 62 -10.94 -5.93 -13.54
C CYS A 62 -12.43 -6.13 -13.24
N SER A 63 -13.20 -5.04 -13.15
CA SER A 63 -14.63 -5.07 -12.83
C SER A 63 -15.46 -5.81 -13.89
N THR A 64 -15.09 -5.72 -15.16
CA THR A 64 -15.87 -6.38 -16.24
C THR A 64 -15.53 -7.86 -16.44
N LYS A 65 -14.32 -8.27 -16.04
CA LYS A 65 -13.82 -9.63 -16.29
C LYS A 65 -13.98 -10.58 -15.11
N PHE A 66 -14.20 -10.05 -13.88
CA PHE A 66 -14.38 -10.85 -12.67
C PHE A 66 -15.71 -10.51 -11.98
N LYS A 67 -16.31 -11.50 -11.30
CA LYS A 67 -17.52 -11.28 -10.51
C LYS A 67 -17.24 -10.43 -9.28
N ASP A 68 -16.11 -10.70 -8.61
CA ASP A 68 -15.65 -9.96 -7.45
C ASP A 68 -14.14 -9.68 -7.57
N VAL A 69 -13.72 -8.51 -7.10
CA VAL A 69 -12.30 -8.13 -7.01
C VAL A 69 -12.02 -7.73 -5.57
N ILE A 70 -11.10 -8.44 -4.93
CA ILE A 70 -10.59 -8.10 -3.60
C ILE A 70 -9.32 -7.29 -3.78
N TYR A 71 -9.30 -6.09 -3.24
CA TYR A 71 -8.18 -5.17 -3.37
C TYR A 71 -7.72 -4.68 -2.00
N VAL A 72 -6.41 -4.70 -1.73
CA VAL A 72 -5.79 -4.03 -0.60
C VAL A 72 -4.77 -3.02 -1.10
N MET A 73 -4.55 -1.95 -0.35
CA MET A 73 -3.49 -0.99 -0.66
C MET A 73 -2.12 -1.58 -0.30
N GLY A 74 -1.09 -1.24 -1.10
CA GLY A 74 0.29 -1.33 -0.70
C GLY A 74 0.83 0.02 -0.23
N ASN A 75 2.16 0.19 -0.24
CA ASN A 75 2.80 1.45 0.12
C ASN A 75 2.69 2.49 -1.01
N HIS A 76 2.71 2.08 -2.29
CA HIS A 76 2.62 3.01 -3.43
C HIS A 76 1.27 3.69 -3.55
N GLU A 77 0.18 3.12 -3.05
CA GLU A 77 -1.10 3.80 -3.01
C GLU A 77 -1.05 5.11 -2.21
N HIS A 78 -0.11 5.25 -1.28
CA HIS A 78 0.08 6.46 -0.48
C HIS A 78 1.07 7.47 -1.08
N TYR A 79 1.84 7.11 -2.12
CA TYR A 79 2.93 7.92 -2.67
C TYR A 79 2.44 9.27 -3.19
N ASP A 80 3.28 10.31 -2.96
CA ASP A 80 2.97 11.71 -3.28
C ASP A 80 1.65 12.21 -2.68
N GLY A 81 1.14 11.51 -1.68
CA GLY A 81 -0.15 11.70 -1.06
C GLY A 81 -0.09 11.75 0.47
N ASP A 82 -1.17 11.28 1.05
CA ASP A 82 -1.38 11.32 2.48
C ASP A 82 -1.96 9.98 2.97
N PHE A 83 -1.26 9.31 3.87
CA PHE A 83 -1.68 8.07 4.51
C PHE A 83 -3.11 8.17 5.08
N ALA A 84 -3.44 9.31 5.69
CA ALA A 84 -4.75 9.52 6.31
C ALA A 84 -5.92 9.56 5.30
N THR A 85 -5.66 9.84 4.02
CA THR A 85 -6.72 10.09 3.03
C THR A 85 -6.72 9.14 1.83
N SER A 86 -5.65 8.41 1.57
CA SER A 86 -5.50 7.54 0.39
C SER A 86 -6.64 6.52 0.27
N ALA A 87 -7.01 5.84 1.35
CA ALA A 87 -8.10 4.87 1.35
C ALA A 87 -9.45 5.52 0.97
N SER A 88 -9.75 6.71 1.52
CA SER A 88 -11.00 7.43 1.24
C SER A 88 -11.07 7.92 -0.21
N ILE A 89 -9.94 8.36 -0.78
CA ILE A 89 -9.83 8.74 -2.19
C ILE A 89 -10.14 7.54 -3.08
N LEU A 90 -9.45 6.41 -2.86
CA LEU A 90 -9.66 5.20 -3.65
C LEU A 90 -11.08 4.64 -3.50
N LYS A 91 -11.65 4.59 -2.29
CA LYS A 91 -13.03 4.17 -2.07
C LYS A 91 -14.01 5.07 -2.85
N SER A 92 -13.74 6.38 -2.96
CA SER A 92 -14.57 7.28 -3.76
C SER A 92 -14.49 7.00 -5.25
N VAL A 93 -13.30 6.73 -5.76
CA VAL A 93 -13.07 6.33 -7.18
C VAL A 93 -13.76 5.01 -7.48
N LEU A 94 -13.62 4.03 -6.60
CA LEU A 94 -14.13 2.67 -6.80
C LEU A 94 -15.66 2.55 -6.66
N LYS A 95 -16.37 3.57 -6.20
CA LYS A 95 -17.86 3.57 -6.16
C LYS A 95 -18.51 3.27 -7.50
N GLN A 96 -17.85 3.58 -8.63
CA GLN A 96 -18.34 3.26 -9.96
C GLN A 96 -18.16 1.77 -10.35
N TYR A 97 -17.41 1.00 -9.56
CA TYR A 97 -17.13 -0.43 -9.75
C TYR A 97 -17.58 -1.22 -8.51
N PRO A 98 -18.88 -1.50 -8.35
CA PRO A 98 -19.44 -2.02 -7.10
C PRO A 98 -18.97 -3.43 -6.72
N ASN A 99 -18.36 -4.15 -7.65
CA ASN A 99 -17.76 -5.46 -7.43
C ASN A 99 -16.26 -5.41 -7.10
N ILE A 100 -15.65 -4.20 -7.00
CA ILE A 100 -14.29 -4.03 -6.48
C ILE A 100 -14.37 -3.65 -5.01
N HIS A 101 -13.89 -4.52 -4.14
CA HIS A 101 -13.92 -4.38 -2.69
C HIS A 101 -12.54 -3.99 -2.17
N LEU A 102 -12.33 -2.68 -1.94
CA LEU A 102 -11.10 -2.19 -1.28
C LEU A 102 -11.21 -2.44 0.22
N LEU A 103 -10.37 -3.33 0.72
CA LEU A 103 -10.31 -3.71 2.13
C LEU A 103 -9.14 -2.99 2.82
N ASP A 104 -9.46 -2.21 3.85
CA ASP A 104 -8.50 -1.58 4.74
C ASP A 104 -8.93 -1.86 6.18
N LYS A 105 -8.40 -2.93 6.76
CA LYS A 105 -8.89 -3.53 8.01
C LYS A 105 -10.41 -3.80 7.92
N GLU A 106 -10.77 -4.48 6.84
CA GLU A 106 -12.16 -4.85 6.51
C GLU A 106 -12.23 -6.30 6.03
N THR A 107 -13.44 -6.86 6.01
CA THR A 107 -13.69 -8.21 5.52
C THR A 107 -14.70 -8.23 4.39
N LYS A 108 -14.59 -9.22 3.50
CA LYS A 108 -15.59 -9.52 2.48
C LYS A 108 -15.78 -11.04 2.40
N THR A 109 -17.00 -11.51 2.56
CA THR A 109 -17.34 -12.93 2.36
C THR A 109 -17.86 -13.15 0.94
N ILE A 110 -17.31 -14.14 0.25
CA ILE A 110 -17.73 -14.61 -1.07
C ILE A 110 -17.85 -16.14 -1.01
N GLY A 111 -19.04 -16.66 -1.21
CA GLY A 111 -19.31 -18.09 -1.01
C GLY A 111 -19.05 -18.52 0.45
N ASP A 112 -18.20 -19.52 0.65
CA ASP A 112 -17.80 -20.05 1.96
C ASP A 112 -16.48 -19.51 2.48
N VAL A 113 -15.86 -18.56 1.76
CA VAL A 113 -14.57 -17.96 2.10
C VAL A 113 -14.75 -16.51 2.55
N THR A 114 -14.12 -16.14 3.65
CA THR A 114 -14.03 -14.76 4.13
C THR A 114 -12.62 -14.20 3.87
N PHE A 115 -12.55 -13.16 3.05
CA PHE A 115 -11.32 -12.38 2.82
C PHE A 115 -11.16 -11.35 3.94
N VAL A 116 -9.95 -11.25 4.47
CA VAL A 116 -9.56 -10.31 5.53
C VAL A 116 -8.41 -9.47 4.98
N GLY A 117 -8.61 -8.18 4.76
CA GLY A 117 -7.68 -7.38 3.97
C GLY A 117 -7.17 -6.10 4.63
N GLY A 118 -5.93 -5.74 4.29
CA GLY A 118 -5.24 -4.49 4.62
C GLY A 118 -3.77 -4.52 4.26
N THR A 119 -3.09 -3.36 4.29
CA THR A 119 -1.69 -3.22 3.85
C THR A 119 -0.71 -4.10 4.63
N LEU A 120 -0.97 -4.36 5.89
CA LEU A 120 -0.17 -5.09 6.88
C LEU A 120 1.03 -4.29 7.40
N TRP A 121 1.79 -3.56 6.56
CA TRP A 121 3.10 -3.02 6.92
C TRP A 121 4.00 -4.07 7.60
N THR A 122 4.96 -3.64 8.42
CA THR A 122 5.87 -4.57 9.10
C THR A 122 6.04 -4.24 10.58
N ASP A 123 6.53 -5.23 11.36
CA ASP A 123 6.88 -5.08 12.76
C ASP A 123 8.23 -4.39 13.00
N MET A 124 8.89 -3.93 11.92
CA MET A 124 10.21 -3.28 11.97
C MET A 124 11.25 -4.11 12.76
N ASN A 125 11.33 -5.42 12.45
CA ASN A 125 12.15 -6.39 13.19
C ASN A 125 11.82 -6.44 14.70
N LYS A 126 10.54 -6.57 15.03
CA LYS A 126 10.03 -6.55 16.41
C LYS A 126 10.35 -5.25 17.15
N GLU A 127 10.06 -4.13 16.49
CA GLU A 127 10.23 -2.76 17.01
C GLU A 127 11.70 -2.40 17.31
N ASP A 128 12.64 -2.99 16.55
CA ASP A 128 14.07 -2.68 16.75
C ASP A 128 14.36 -1.19 16.46
N PRO A 129 14.88 -0.42 17.44
CA PRO A 129 15.12 1.00 17.28
C PRO A 129 16.10 1.34 16.15
N VAL A 130 17.06 0.46 15.85
CA VAL A 130 18.04 0.66 14.78
C VAL A 130 17.34 0.50 13.43
N THR A 131 16.48 -0.51 13.31
CA THR A 131 15.66 -0.73 12.10
C THR A 131 14.74 0.46 11.85
N LEU A 132 13.96 0.90 12.85
CA LEU A 132 13.08 2.07 12.75
C LEU A 132 13.84 3.30 12.25
N TYR A 133 14.99 3.62 12.86
CA TYR A 133 15.79 4.77 12.46
C TYR A 133 16.33 4.66 11.03
N GLN A 134 16.88 3.50 10.66
CA GLN A 134 17.50 3.30 9.35
C GLN A 134 16.46 3.26 8.22
N ILE A 135 15.38 2.50 8.40
CA ILE A 135 14.29 2.37 7.42
C ILE A 135 13.67 3.73 7.12
N GLY A 136 13.44 4.58 8.14
CA GLY A 136 12.92 5.94 7.96
C GLY A 136 13.79 6.84 7.07
N ARG A 137 15.07 6.50 6.88
CA ARG A 137 16.01 7.24 6.03
C ARG A 137 16.22 6.60 4.67
N MET A 138 16.02 5.29 4.56
CA MET A 138 16.36 4.50 3.38
C MET A 138 15.17 4.28 2.45
N MET A 139 13.95 4.14 2.99
CA MET A 139 12.76 3.88 2.18
C MET A 139 12.05 5.19 1.78
N ASN A 140 11.56 5.22 0.54
CA ASN A 140 10.82 6.36 0.01
C ASN A 140 9.49 6.59 0.73
N ASP A 141 8.87 5.54 1.24
CA ASP A 141 7.62 5.57 2.01
C ASP A 141 7.62 6.68 3.08
N PHE A 142 8.74 6.82 3.78
CA PHE A 142 8.89 7.77 4.89
C PHE A 142 9.42 9.14 4.46
N ARG A 143 9.62 9.34 3.16
CA ARG A 143 10.14 10.60 2.57
C ARG A 143 9.10 11.34 1.74
N ILE A 144 8.23 10.61 1.04
CA ILE A 144 7.30 11.17 0.06
C ILE A 144 5.83 11.04 0.46
N VAL A 145 5.53 10.27 1.53
CA VAL A 145 4.17 10.13 2.07
C VAL A 145 4.00 11.06 3.27
N LYS A 146 2.86 11.73 3.36
CA LYS A 146 2.46 12.53 4.53
C LYS A 146 1.53 11.73 5.44
N ASN A 147 1.43 12.15 6.69
CA ASN A 147 0.42 11.67 7.62
C ASN A 147 -0.37 12.86 8.20
N GLY A 148 -1.49 13.19 7.57
CA GLY A 148 -2.37 14.28 7.95
C GLY A 148 -3.02 14.12 9.33
N ASN A 149 -3.00 12.91 9.92
CA ASN A 149 -3.43 12.67 11.30
C ASN A 149 -2.45 13.24 12.33
N ARG A 150 -1.21 13.55 11.93
CA ARG A 150 -0.18 14.15 12.76
C ARG A 150 0.19 15.53 12.26
N LYS A 151 0.16 16.54 13.17
CA LYS A 151 0.55 17.92 12.85
C LYS A 151 1.88 18.28 13.50
N LEU A 152 2.70 19.01 12.74
CA LEU A 152 3.94 19.62 13.22
C LEU A 152 3.79 21.12 13.17
N THR A 153 4.12 21.78 14.27
CA THR A 153 4.18 23.24 14.33
C THR A 153 5.62 23.69 14.11
N ARG A 154 5.84 24.54 13.13
CA ARG A 154 7.15 25.13 12.83
C ARG A 154 7.08 26.62 12.89
N LYS A 155 8.13 27.23 13.45
CA LYS A 155 8.37 28.67 13.38
C LYS A 155 8.88 29.02 11.99
N VAL A 156 8.16 29.87 11.28
CA VAL A 156 8.52 30.32 9.92
C VAL A 156 8.73 31.82 9.91
N PRO A 157 9.80 32.32 9.25
CA PRO A 157 10.01 33.75 9.12
C PRO A 157 8.97 34.34 8.15
N ILE A 158 8.40 35.48 8.51
CA ILE A 158 7.67 36.36 7.61
C ILE A 158 8.62 37.48 7.21
N TYR A 159 8.91 37.54 5.93
CA TYR A 159 9.86 38.52 5.40
C TYR A 159 9.19 39.85 5.13
N LYS A 160 9.92 40.95 5.49
CA LYS A 160 9.48 42.31 5.26
C LYS A 160 9.32 42.59 3.76
N ARG A 161 8.24 43.30 3.41
CA ARG A 161 7.99 43.77 2.04
C ARG A 161 7.90 45.29 2.03
N ASP A 162 8.34 45.90 0.92
CA ASP A 162 8.16 47.32 0.68
C ASP A 162 6.71 47.69 0.29
N GLU A 163 6.45 48.96 0.03
CA GLU A 163 5.15 49.50 -0.36
C GLU A 163 4.62 48.91 -1.69
N ASN A 164 5.53 48.39 -2.53
CA ASN A 164 5.21 47.75 -3.81
C ASN A 164 5.06 46.22 -3.70
N GLY A 165 5.22 45.65 -2.49
CA GLY A 165 5.13 44.20 -2.23
C GLY A 165 6.43 43.41 -2.52
N ASN A 166 7.55 44.09 -2.85
CA ASN A 166 8.83 43.45 -3.07
C ASN A 166 9.51 43.09 -1.75
N PRO A 167 10.32 42.01 -1.70
CA PRO A 167 11.06 41.64 -0.51
C PRO A 167 12.15 42.70 -0.20
N VAL A 168 12.30 43.02 1.09
CA VAL A 168 13.36 43.93 1.58
C VAL A 168 14.59 43.10 1.96
N PHE A 169 15.76 43.57 1.54
CA PHE A 169 17.05 42.95 1.85
C PHE A 169 17.85 43.85 2.80
N ASP A 170 18.69 43.24 3.62
CA ASP A 170 19.66 43.93 4.46
C ASP A 170 20.99 44.25 3.68
N ASP A 171 21.95 44.87 4.38
CA ASP A 171 23.24 45.26 3.81
C ASP A 171 24.09 44.06 3.35
N ASN A 172 23.78 42.85 3.78
CA ASN A 172 24.40 41.59 3.39
C ASN A 172 23.63 40.84 2.31
N ASN A 173 22.64 41.48 1.70
CA ASN A 173 21.75 40.89 0.67
C ASN A 173 20.95 39.69 1.18
N GLN A 174 20.58 39.69 2.49
CA GLN A 174 19.71 38.69 3.09
C GLN A 174 18.32 39.26 3.31
N TYR A 175 17.29 38.38 3.24
CA TYR A 175 15.92 38.78 3.49
C TYR A 175 15.72 39.29 4.92
N VAL A 176 15.16 40.50 5.07
CA VAL A 176 14.83 41.06 6.38
C VAL A 176 13.61 40.33 6.93
N VAL A 177 13.73 39.68 8.09
CA VAL A 177 12.64 39.06 8.81
C VAL A 177 11.83 40.11 9.56
N GLU A 178 10.56 40.27 9.21
CA GLU A 178 9.64 41.19 9.89
C GLU A 178 9.17 40.64 11.23
N ARG A 179 8.70 39.38 11.19
CA ARG A 179 8.25 38.63 12.36
C ARG A 179 8.37 37.14 12.14
N GLN A 180 8.14 36.36 13.17
CA GLN A 180 8.03 34.90 13.09
C GLN A 180 6.61 34.46 13.43
N GLU A 181 6.07 33.52 12.64
CA GLU A 181 4.75 32.93 12.86
C GLU A 181 4.88 31.42 13.06
N PHE A 182 3.97 30.86 13.85
CA PHE A 182 3.84 29.41 13.94
C PHE A 182 2.89 28.94 12.85
N LYS A 183 3.33 27.98 12.02
CA LYS A 183 2.50 27.33 11.01
C LYS A 183 2.43 25.85 11.25
N GLU A 184 1.24 25.29 11.07
CA GLU A 184 1.03 23.85 11.13
C GLU A 184 1.23 23.24 9.75
N TYR A 185 1.85 22.07 9.75
CA TYR A 185 2.12 21.24 8.58
C TYR A 185 1.78 19.79 8.91
N ASP A 186 1.31 19.04 7.91
CA ASP A 186 1.21 17.59 8.05
C ASP A 186 2.59 16.99 8.27
N ALA A 187 2.70 16.06 9.22
CA ALA A 187 3.94 15.32 9.43
C ALA A 187 4.24 14.43 8.21
N ALA A 188 5.48 14.04 8.02
CA ALA A 188 5.79 12.90 7.17
C ALA A 188 5.26 11.62 7.83
N PHE A 189 4.81 10.66 7.03
CA PHE A 189 4.57 9.30 7.48
C PHE A 189 5.88 8.71 8.01
N SER A 190 5.85 7.96 9.08
CA SER A 190 7.07 7.48 9.74
C SER A 190 7.04 5.97 9.93
N PRO A 191 8.20 5.33 10.19
CA PRO A 191 8.24 3.91 10.53
C PRO A 191 7.40 3.56 11.76
N GLU A 192 7.29 4.49 12.73
CA GLU A 192 6.44 4.30 13.90
C GLU A 192 4.95 4.33 13.54
N ASP A 193 4.54 5.16 12.57
CA ASP A 193 3.17 5.17 12.05
C ASP A 193 2.85 3.84 11.35
N ALA A 194 3.78 3.32 10.55
CA ALA A 194 3.65 2.03 9.86
C ALA A 194 3.59 0.87 10.85
N LEU A 195 4.42 0.89 11.89
CA LEU A 195 4.42 -0.10 12.98
C LEU A 195 3.09 -0.10 13.74
N GLU A 196 2.55 1.09 14.05
CA GLU A 196 1.24 1.18 14.72
C GLU A 196 0.12 0.62 13.85
N ASP A 197 0.12 0.94 12.54
CA ASP A 197 -0.86 0.37 11.60
C ASP A 197 -0.72 -1.15 11.47
N HIS A 198 0.52 -1.67 11.48
CA HIS A 198 0.79 -3.11 11.53
C HIS A 198 0.13 -3.79 12.74
N LYS A 199 0.32 -3.22 13.93
CA LYS A 199 -0.29 -3.72 15.17
C LYS A 199 -1.82 -3.72 15.09
N LEU A 200 -2.40 -2.66 14.55
CA LEU A 200 -3.84 -2.56 14.34
C LEU A 200 -4.34 -3.62 13.35
N MET A 201 -3.59 -3.85 12.27
CA MET A 201 -3.95 -4.88 11.28
C MET A 201 -3.86 -6.29 11.86
N LEU A 202 -2.80 -6.63 12.63
CA LEU A 202 -2.71 -7.94 13.29
C LEU A 202 -3.84 -8.17 14.28
N LYS A 203 -4.18 -7.15 15.08
CA LYS A 203 -5.33 -7.22 15.97
C LYS A 203 -6.62 -7.44 15.20
N PHE A 204 -6.79 -6.76 14.07
CA PHE A 204 -7.97 -6.94 13.22
C PHE A 204 -8.05 -8.36 12.65
N ILE A 205 -6.94 -8.92 12.13
CA ILE A 205 -6.90 -10.30 11.63
C ILE A 205 -7.28 -11.27 12.74
N ASP A 206 -6.70 -11.11 13.94
CA ASP A 206 -7.01 -11.96 15.09
C ASP A 206 -8.51 -11.96 15.43
N GLU A 207 -9.12 -10.77 15.50
CA GLU A 207 -10.55 -10.62 15.77
C GLU A 207 -11.43 -11.21 14.66
N ALA A 208 -11.08 -10.94 13.39
CA ALA A 208 -11.86 -11.36 12.23
C ALA A 208 -11.83 -12.89 12.00
N THR A 209 -10.76 -13.56 12.44
CA THR A 209 -10.55 -14.99 12.21
C THR A 209 -10.88 -15.87 13.42
N LYS A 210 -11.57 -15.37 14.44
CA LYS A 210 -11.90 -16.12 15.67
C LYS A 210 -12.81 -17.35 15.46
N ASP A 211 -13.61 -17.35 14.39
CA ASP A 211 -14.49 -18.47 14.08
C ASP A 211 -13.73 -19.57 13.34
N HIS A 212 -13.25 -20.56 14.08
CA HIS A 212 -12.49 -21.69 13.54
C HIS A 212 -13.28 -22.62 12.60
N THR A 213 -14.59 -22.42 12.48
CA THR A 213 -15.44 -23.23 11.56
C THR A 213 -15.45 -22.68 10.13
N LYS A 214 -14.97 -21.44 9.93
CA LYS A 214 -14.92 -20.76 8.64
C LYS A 214 -13.56 -20.92 7.98
N LYS A 215 -13.53 -20.63 6.68
CA LYS A 215 -12.30 -20.52 5.90
C LYS A 215 -11.96 -19.04 5.66
N TYR A 216 -10.72 -18.69 5.88
CA TYR A 216 -10.23 -17.33 5.69
C TYR A 216 -9.08 -17.28 4.69
N ILE A 217 -9.06 -16.20 3.92
CA ILE A 217 -7.90 -15.77 3.13
C ILE A 217 -7.50 -14.39 3.65
N VAL A 218 -6.27 -14.26 4.12
CA VAL A 218 -5.70 -12.96 4.46
C VAL A 218 -5.06 -12.38 3.22
N VAL A 219 -5.44 -11.15 2.88
CA VAL A 219 -4.87 -10.40 1.75
C VAL A 219 -4.08 -9.23 2.33
N GLY A 220 -2.76 -9.34 2.27
CA GLY A 220 -1.83 -8.30 2.69
C GLY A 220 -1.03 -7.74 1.53
N HIS A 221 -0.14 -6.79 1.83
CA HIS A 221 0.85 -6.31 0.87
C HIS A 221 2.27 -6.61 1.33
N HIS A 222 2.65 -6.24 2.55
CA HIS A 222 3.97 -6.61 3.08
C HIS A 222 4.02 -8.10 3.43
N ALA A 223 5.22 -8.70 3.31
CA ALA A 223 5.38 -10.14 3.49
C ALA A 223 5.18 -10.56 4.97
N PRO A 224 4.38 -11.61 5.23
CA PRO A 224 4.12 -12.07 6.60
C PRO A 224 5.25 -12.93 7.17
N SER A 225 6.27 -13.28 6.38
CA SER A 225 7.37 -14.13 6.82
C SER A 225 8.68 -13.74 6.15
N LYS A 226 9.78 -13.89 6.89
CA LYS A 226 11.15 -13.75 6.36
C LYS A 226 11.47 -14.78 5.27
N ALA A 227 10.71 -15.87 5.16
CA ALA A 227 10.83 -16.83 4.05
C ALA A 227 10.50 -16.20 2.67
N SER A 228 9.76 -15.08 2.63
CA SER A 228 9.53 -14.28 1.42
C SER A 228 10.65 -13.27 1.13
N THR A 229 11.88 -13.58 1.52
CA THR A 229 13.07 -12.76 1.22
C THR A 229 13.92 -13.45 0.15
N LYS A 230 14.22 -12.73 -0.95
CA LYS A 230 15.12 -13.24 -1.98
C LYS A 230 16.49 -13.66 -1.40
N PRO A 231 17.10 -14.79 -1.81
CA PRO A 231 18.38 -15.23 -1.28
C PRO A 231 19.47 -14.16 -1.28
N ARG A 232 19.53 -13.32 -2.31
CA ARG A 232 20.52 -12.24 -2.43
C ARG A 232 20.39 -11.15 -1.35
N TYR A 233 19.21 -11.02 -0.71
CA TYR A 233 18.93 -10.00 0.30
C TYR A 233 18.83 -10.56 1.73
N GLN A 234 19.01 -11.86 1.93
CA GLN A 234 18.84 -12.50 3.24
C GLN A 234 19.77 -11.92 4.32
N ASN A 235 20.93 -11.40 3.93
CA ASN A 235 21.90 -10.81 4.86
C ASN A 235 21.64 -9.32 5.17
N ASP A 236 20.74 -8.66 4.46
CA ASP A 236 20.36 -7.28 4.74
C ASP A 236 19.24 -7.25 5.78
N THR A 237 19.61 -7.53 7.03
CA THR A 237 18.64 -7.69 8.12
C THR A 237 17.85 -6.41 8.40
N ILE A 238 18.47 -5.24 8.23
CA ILE A 238 17.81 -3.95 8.48
C ILE A 238 16.75 -3.69 7.41
N MET A 239 17.13 -3.73 6.12
CA MET A 239 16.18 -3.50 5.03
C MET A 239 15.02 -4.51 5.06
N ASN A 240 15.32 -5.79 5.34
CA ASN A 240 14.29 -6.82 5.48
C ASN A 240 13.27 -6.50 6.59
N GLY A 241 13.61 -5.64 7.56
CA GLY A 241 12.67 -5.12 8.56
C GLY A 241 11.56 -4.25 7.97
N GLY A 242 11.80 -3.57 6.84
CA GLY A 242 10.80 -2.79 6.11
C GLY A 242 10.00 -3.62 5.09
N TYR A 243 10.47 -4.82 4.73
CA TYR A 243 9.83 -5.67 3.70
C TYR A 243 8.97 -6.79 4.27
N SER A 244 9.33 -7.31 5.44
CA SER A 244 8.66 -8.49 6.00
C SER A 244 8.69 -8.49 7.52
N SER A 245 7.68 -9.12 8.11
CA SER A 245 7.66 -9.53 9.52
C SER A 245 7.93 -11.02 9.65
N ASP A 246 8.08 -11.54 10.88
CA ASP A 246 8.04 -12.96 11.13
C ASP A 246 6.77 -13.31 11.93
N LEU A 247 5.70 -13.60 11.18
CA LEU A 247 4.40 -13.96 11.73
C LEU A 247 4.15 -15.47 11.71
N SER A 248 5.21 -16.29 11.64
CA SER A 248 5.08 -17.75 11.49
C SER A 248 4.28 -18.37 12.63
N GLU A 249 4.55 -17.99 13.89
CA GLU A 249 3.80 -18.46 15.05
C GLU A 249 2.33 -18.00 14.99
N PHE A 250 2.10 -16.72 14.67
CA PHE A 250 0.74 -16.17 14.54
C PHE A 250 -0.08 -16.94 13.49
N ILE A 251 0.52 -17.34 12.37
CA ILE A 251 -0.13 -18.10 11.31
C ILE A 251 -0.38 -19.54 11.75
N LEU A 252 0.60 -20.20 12.39
CA LEU A 252 0.48 -21.58 12.87
C LEU A 252 -0.66 -21.75 13.88
N ASP A 253 -0.89 -20.74 14.72
CA ASP A 253 -1.97 -20.74 15.72
C ASP A 253 -3.38 -20.54 15.11
N ARG A 254 -3.47 -20.27 13.79
CA ARG A 254 -4.72 -19.96 13.08
C ARG A 254 -4.94 -20.84 11.84
N PRO A 255 -5.09 -22.16 11.98
CA PRO A 255 -5.21 -23.10 10.87
C PRO A 255 -6.48 -22.89 10.02
N GLN A 256 -7.44 -22.08 10.47
CA GLN A 256 -8.61 -21.63 9.70
C GLN A 256 -8.23 -20.64 8.58
N ILE A 257 -7.09 -19.97 8.67
CA ILE A 257 -6.51 -19.20 7.55
C ILE A 257 -5.92 -20.19 6.55
N LYS A 258 -6.53 -20.31 5.37
CA LYS A 258 -6.12 -21.28 4.34
C LYS A 258 -5.06 -20.71 3.41
N MET A 259 -5.08 -19.40 3.22
CA MET A 259 -4.14 -18.71 2.35
C MET A 259 -3.82 -17.32 2.90
N TRP A 260 -2.59 -16.88 2.66
CA TRP A 260 -2.16 -15.51 2.90
C TRP A 260 -1.43 -15.01 1.66
N THR A 261 -2.00 -14.00 0.98
CA THR A 261 -1.39 -13.38 -0.18
C THR A 261 -0.65 -12.12 0.20
N HIS A 262 0.44 -11.83 -0.51
CA HIS A 262 1.20 -10.60 -0.31
C HIS A 262 1.86 -10.12 -1.61
N GLY A 263 2.56 -8.99 -1.56
CA GLY A 263 3.37 -8.37 -2.60
C GLY A 263 4.69 -7.84 -2.06
N HIS A 264 5.03 -6.60 -2.43
CA HIS A 264 6.12 -5.77 -1.95
C HIS A 264 7.55 -6.25 -2.25
N THR A 265 7.78 -7.53 -2.27
CA THR A 265 9.13 -8.12 -2.43
C THR A 265 9.57 -8.22 -3.90
N HIS A 266 8.65 -7.97 -4.86
CA HIS A 266 8.86 -8.12 -6.30
C HIS A 266 9.49 -9.47 -6.69
N ASP A 267 9.10 -10.54 -5.97
CA ASP A 267 9.50 -11.91 -6.30
C ASP A 267 8.35 -12.89 -6.05
N VAL A 268 8.36 -13.99 -6.81
CA VAL A 268 7.34 -15.03 -6.65
C VAL A 268 7.66 -15.88 -5.45
N PHE A 269 6.63 -16.05 -4.61
CA PHE A 269 6.69 -16.99 -3.50
C PHE A 269 5.44 -17.85 -3.46
N ASP A 270 5.62 -19.13 -3.17
CA ASP A 270 4.55 -20.09 -2.97
C ASP A 270 5.06 -21.20 -2.04
N TYR A 271 4.67 -21.13 -0.77
CA TYR A 271 5.11 -22.06 0.26
C TYR A 271 4.07 -22.20 1.37
N MET A 272 4.29 -23.15 2.27
CA MET A 272 3.37 -23.42 3.40
C MET A 272 3.98 -22.99 4.73
N ILE A 273 3.15 -22.39 5.59
CA ILE A 273 3.40 -22.26 7.02
C ILE A 273 2.29 -23.05 7.72
N GLY A 274 2.61 -24.23 8.24
CA GLY A 274 1.60 -25.17 8.73
C GLY A 274 0.61 -25.56 7.62
N SER A 275 -0.67 -25.23 7.81
CA SER A 275 -1.74 -25.48 6.83
C SER A 275 -2.08 -24.25 5.98
N THR A 276 -1.41 -23.13 6.18
CA THR A 276 -1.64 -21.88 5.45
C THR A 276 -0.67 -21.76 4.28
N ARG A 277 -1.20 -21.58 3.05
CA ARG A 277 -0.39 -21.32 1.85
C ARG A 277 -0.06 -19.83 1.77
N ILE A 278 1.21 -19.49 1.69
CA ILE A 278 1.71 -18.11 1.51
C ILE A 278 2.04 -17.91 0.04
N VAL A 279 1.43 -16.90 -0.59
CA VAL A 279 1.57 -16.70 -2.04
C VAL A 279 1.83 -15.25 -2.38
N CYS A 280 2.80 -15.03 -3.28
CA CYS A 280 3.11 -13.72 -3.84
C CYS A 280 3.29 -13.85 -5.35
N ASN A 281 2.58 -13.03 -6.13
CA ASN A 281 2.70 -13.00 -7.60
C ASN A 281 2.78 -11.55 -8.10
N PRO A 282 3.94 -10.89 -7.96
CA PRO A 282 4.13 -9.51 -8.34
C PRO A 282 4.41 -9.37 -9.84
N ARG A 283 3.92 -8.28 -10.46
CA ARG A 283 4.39 -7.87 -11.78
C ARG A 283 5.77 -7.23 -11.71
N GLY A 284 5.96 -6.28 -10.81
CA GLY A 284 7.15 -5.45 -10.73
C GLY A 284 7.14 -4.26 -11.70
N TYR A 285 8.21 -3.48 -11.70
CA TYR A 285 8.31 -2.25 -12.50
C TYR A 285 8.58 -2.54 -13.97
N ILE A 286 7.58 -2.28 -14.83
CA ILE A 286 7.75 -2.42 -16.28
C ILE A 286 8.83 -1.46 -16.78
N GLY A 287 9.72 -1.98 -17.64
CA GLY A 287 10.88 -1.22 -18.16
C GLY A 287 12.11 -1.21 -17.24
N TYR A 288 11.98 -1.70 -16.01
CA TYR A 288 13.09 -1.77 -15.04
C TYR A 288 13.38 -3.20 -14.56
N GLU A 289 12.36 -4.03 -14.46
CA GLU A 289 12.47 -5.42 -14.00
C GLU A 289 12.09 -6.38 -15.13
N GLY A 290 12.99 -7.31 -15.47
CA GLY A 290 12.76 -8.26 -16.56
C GLY A 290 11.50 -9.12 -16.36
N ARG A 291 11.19 -9.44 -15.11
CA ARG A 291 9.98 -10.18 -14.71
C ARG A 291 8.68 -9.52 -15.22
N ALA A 292 8.63 -8.20 -15.26
CA ALA A 292 7.42 -7.47 -15.64
C ALA A 292 6.97 -7.73 -17.10
N ASN A 293 7.90 -8.17 -17.97
CA ASN A 293 7.61 -8.50 -19.36
C ASN A 293 6.98 -9.90 -19.52
N ASP A 294 7.26 -10.81 -18.59
CA ASP A 294 6.80 -12.21 -18.61
C ASP A 294 5.70 -12.45 -17.55
N PHE A 295 5.14 -11.36 -16.99
CA PHE A 295 4.13 -11.45 -15.95
C PHE A 295 2.82 -12.02 -16.49
N ASP A 296 2.25 -12.94 -15.72
CA ASP A 296 0.89 -13.43 -15.90
C ASP A 296 0.17 -13.57 -14.55
N PHE A 297 -1.15 -13.53 -14.59
CA PHE A 297 -1.98 -13.75 -13.40
C PHE A 297 -1.86 -15.21 -12.92
N LEU A 298 -1.71 -15.39 -11.61
CA LEU A 298 -1.60 -16.72 -11.01
C LEU A 298 -2.98 -17.28 -10.66
N LEU A 299 -3.33 -18.40 -11.27
CA LEU A 299 -4.56 -19.12 -10.91
C LEU A 299 -4.36 -19.88 -9.59
N LEU A 300 -5.27 -19.67 -8.65
CA LEU A 300 -5.30 -20.29 -7.32
C LEU A 300 -6.60 -21.07 -7.10
N GLU A 301 -6.46 -22.23 -6.48
CA GLU A 301 -7.56 -23.04 -5.94
C GLU A 301 -7.53 -22.99 -4.40
N VAL A 302 -8.70 -23.01 -3.74
CA VAL A 302 -8.85 -22.97 -2.26
C VAL A 302 -9.82 -24.03 -1.78
#